data_8b2cf5ebc93f251fb54c8600d6175d09
#
_entry.id   8b2cf5ebc93f251fb54c8600d6175d09
#
_cell.length_a   1.000
_cell.length_b   1.000
_cell.length_c   1.000
_cell.angle_alpha   90.00
_cell.angle_beta   90.00
_cell.angle_gamma   90.00
#
_symmetry.space_group_name_H-M   'P 1'
#
loop_
_entity.id
_entity.type
_entity.pdbx_description
1 polymer ?
#
loop_
_entity_poly.entity_id
_entity_poly.type
_entity_poly.pdbx_seq_one_letter_code
_entity_poly.pdbx_strand_id
1 'polypeptide(L)'
;MGVLASGRRVLAARAQQPGAPANAARVRTIDTSVLRIGFEESGSPQGFPIVLLHGFPDDVRAWDGVVPPLVSGGYRVLVPYVRGHGATRIRDANAPRMAEQAAIGQDLIDFADALQLQRFAVAGYDWGNRAACIAAALHPDRVRGAVLIGGYTIQDTLGAPQPLAPERERALWYQWYFNTERGRLGLAANRRPLCRLLWELWSPTWRFTDETFNRTAPSFDNPDFVDCVIHSYRHRNLGAKGDPRFVDVERRLAMRPKIEVPSIALYGADDGVGGTPPADSPSEREVLTSRIARRVVAGAGHFVPREKPEAVASALLEVMRATR
;
A
#
# COMPACT_ATOMS: atom_id res chain seq x y z
N MET A 1 -21.10 17.55 -76.73
CA MET A 1 -21.04 18.34 -75.50
C MET A 1 -20.84 17.42 -74.33
N GLY A 2 -19.60 17.20 -73.96
CA GLY A 2 -19.26 16.29 -72.84
C GLY A 2 -18.88 17.13 -71.59
N VAL A 3 -19.45 16.79 -70.48
CA VAL A 3 -19.17 17.38 -69.18
C VAL A 3 -18.26 16.43 -68.42
N LEU A 4 -17.05 16.84 -68.15
CA LEU A 4 -16.07 16.15 -67.30
C LEU A 4 -16.38 16.44 -65.83
N ALA A 5 -16.72 15.40 -65.05
CA ALA A 5 -16.84 15.49 -63.61
C ALA A 5 -15.49 15.15 -62.96
N SER A 6 -14.86 16.16 -62.36
CA SER A 6 -13.64 16.03 -61.56
C SER A 6 -13.94 15.50 -60.15
N GLY A 7 -13.60 14.27 -59.91
CA GLY A 7 -13.70 13.66 -58.56
C GLY A 7 -12.54 14.14 -57.65
N ARG A 8 -12.85 14.94 -56.66
CA ARG A 8 -11.95 15.21 -55.53
C ARG A 8 -11.86 14.04 -54.61
N ARG A 9 -10.72 13.38 -54.54
CA ARG A 9 -10.39 12.43 -53.47
C ARG A 9 -10.17 13.18 -52.17
N VAL A 10 -11.08 12.99 -51.20
CA VAL A 10 -10.87 13.41 -49.82
C VAL A 10 -9.94 12.38 -49.19
N LEU A 11 -8.72 12.77 -48.86
CA LEU A 11 -7.79 12.01 -48.05
C LEU A 11 -8.30 12.08 -46.61
N ALA A 12 -8.86 10.97 -46.13
CA ALA A 12 -9.19 10.83 -44.72
C ALA A 12 -7.89 10.82 -43.89
N ALA A 13 -7.72 11.83 -43.04
CA ALA A 13 -6.67 11.89 -42.07
C ALA A 13 -6.84 10.73 -41.10
N ARG A 14 -5.89 9.81 -41.09
CA ARG A 14 -5.81 8.75 -40.07
C ARG A 14 -5.57 9.41 -38.72
N ALA A 15 -6.56 9.38 -37.84
CA ALA A 15 -6.38 9.74 -36.44
C ALA A 15 -5.28 8.83 -35.84
N GLN A 16 -4.19 9.44 -35.38
CA GLN A 16 -3.18 8.75 -34.60
C GLN A 16 -3.85 8.24 -33.30
N GLN A 17 -3.85 6.93 -33.12
CA GLN A 17 -4.20 6.33 -31.84
C GLN A 17 -3.22 6.86 -30.79
N PRO A 18 -3.68 7.24 -29.58
CA PRO A 18 -2.78 7.64 -28.51
C PRO A 18 -1.85 6.44 -28.23
N GLY A 19 -0.55 6.72 -28.29
CA GLY A 19 0.50 5.74 -28.06
C GLY A 19 0.28 5.03 -26.73
N ALA A 20 0.47 3.70 -26.74
CA ALA A 20 0.52 2.92 -25.51
C ALA A 20 1.51 3.57 -24.52
N PRO A 21 1.21 3.61 -23.20
CA PRO A 21 2.10 4.21 -22.24
C PRO A 21 3.47 3.54 -22.33
N ALA A 22 4.49 4.38 -22.57
CA ALA A 22 5.87 3.94 -22.64
C ALA A 22 6.25 3.26 -21.31
N ASN A 23 6.72 2.01 -21.38
CA ASN A 23 7.28 1.21 -20.29
C ASN A 23 6.33 0.92 -19.11
N ALA A 24 5.38 0.02 -19.28
CA ALA A 24 4.89 -0.76 -18.15
C ALA A 24 6.10 -1.53 -17.57
N ALA A 25 6.53 -1.18 -16.35
CA ALA A 25 7.64 -1.88 -15.70
C ALA A 25 7.32 -3.38 -15.67
N ARG A 26 8.27 -4.20 -16.15
CA ARG A 26 8.08 -5.65 -16.17
C ARG A 26 8.05 -6.17 -14.75
N VAL A 27 7.00 -6.89 -14.38
CA VAL A 27 6.93 -7.57 -13.08
C VAL A 27 8.07 -8.59 -12.98
N ARG A 28 8.91 -8.43 -11.98
CA ARG A 28 9.98 -9.34 -11.57
C ARG A 28 9.52 -10.16 -10.38
N THR A 29 10.21 -11.25 -10.08
CA THR A 29 9.95 -12.04 -8.87
C THR A 29 11.25 -12.30 -8.13
N ILE A 30 11.16 -12.40 -6.79
CA ILE A 30 12.25 -12.81 -5.93
C ILE A 30 11.71 -13.74 -4.84
N ASP A 31 12.47 -14.80 -4.55
CA ASP A 31 12.10 -15.76 -3.52
C ASP A 31 12.67 -15.33 -2.17
N THR A 32 11.81 -15.37 -1.15
CA THR A 32 12.16 -15.30 0.28
C THR A 32 11.93 -16.67 0.92
N SER A 33 12.07 -16.78 2.23
CA SER A 33 11.79 -18.04 2.95
C SER A 33 10.32 -18.46 2.82
N VAL A 34 9.39 -17.51 2.80
CA VAL A 34 7.93 -17.73 2.81
C VAL A 34 7.26 -17.40 1.49
N LEU A 35 7.70 -16.33 0.83
CA LEU A 35 7.04 -15.78 -0.34
C LEU A 35 7.92 -15.85 -1.59
N ARG A 36 7.27 -16.00 -2.73
CA ARG A 36 7.77 -15.50 -4.01
C ARG A 36 7.14 -14.13 -4.22
N ILE A 37 7.90 -13.07 -4.02
CA ILE A 37 7.41 -11.71 -4.10
C ILE A 37 7.50 -11.21 -5.53
N GLY A 38 6.33 -10.85 -6.11
CA GLY A 38 6.25 -10.09 -7.35
C GLY A 38 6.50 -8.62 -7.06
N PHE A 39 7.29 -7.94 -7.90
CA PHE A 39 7.56 -6.52 -7.74
C PHE A 39 7.88 -5.84 -9.07
N GLU A 40 7.70 -4.53 -9.10
CA GLU A 40 8.18 -3.67 -10.20
C GLU A 40 9.41 -2.90 -9.72
N GLU A 41 10.35 -2.67 -10.65
CA GLU A 41 11.58 -1.92 -10.38
C GLU A 41 11.75 -0.84 -11.44
N SER A 42 12.09 0.36 -11.00
CA SER A 42 12.31 1.52 -11.86
C SER A 42 13.52 2.34 -11.39
N GLY A 43 14.12 3.08 -12.30
CA GLY A 43 15.32 3.88 -12.01
C GLY A 43 16.63 3.11 -12.14
N SER A 44 17.73 3.75 -11.74
CA SER A 44 19.07 3.16 -11.80
C SER A 44 19.24 2.10 -10.72
N PRO A 45 19.75 0.89 -11.06
CA PRO A 45 20.11 -0.11 -10.05
C PRO A 45 21.13 0.36 -9.00
N GLN A 46 21.92 1.39 -9.33
CA GLN A 46 22.90 2.01 -8.44
C GLN A 46 22.28 3.15 -7.61
N GLY A 47 21.05 3.57 -7.91
CA GLY A 47 20.33 4.57 -7.11
C GLY A 47 20.04 4.08 -5.71
N PHE A 48 19.96 5.00 -4.74
CA PHE A 48 19.56 4.62 -3.39
C PHE A 48 18.12 4.04 -3.42
N PRO A 49 17.87 2.87 -2.78
CA PRO A 49 16.59 2.19 -2.90
C PRO A 49 15.49 2.85 -2.07
N ILE A 50 14.33 3.02 -2.70
CA ILE A 50 13.07 3.41 -2.07
C ILE A 50 12.05 2.30 -2.31
N VAL A 51 11.48 1.74 -1.23
CA VAL A 51 10.44 0.72 -1.30
C VAL A 51 9.08 1.36 -1.07
N LEU A 52 8.13 1.11 -1.97
CA LEU A 52 6.77 1.66 -1.93
C LEU A 52 5.76 0.54 -1.72
N LEU A 53 5.01 0.58 -0.61
CA LEU A 53 4.13 -0.49 -0.17
C LEU A 53 2.66 -0.07 -0.23
N HIS A 54 1.89 -0.77 -1.05
CA HIS A 54 0.43 -0.63 -1.09
C HIS A 54 -0.24 -1.37 0.06
N GLY A 55 -1.55 -1.16 0.21
CA GLY A 55 -2.38 -1.87 1.18
C GLY A 55 -3.56 -2.60 0.56
N PHE A 56 -4.50 -3.01 1.38
CA PHE A 56 -5.77 -3.61 0.99
C PHE A 56 -6.82 -2.51 0.76
N PRO A 57 -7.70 -2.65 -0.24
CA PRO A 57 -7.63 -3.52 -1.40
C PRO A 57 -7.03 -2.79 -2.60
N ASP A 58 -5.72 -2.82 -2.72
CA ASP A 58 -5.02 -2.12 -3.81
C ASP A 58 -3.82 -2.94 -4.33
N ASP A 59 -3.01 -2.36 -5.20
CA ASP A 59 -1.81 -2.98 -5.73
C ASP A 59 -0.73 -1.95 -6.10
N VAL A 60 0.30 -2.41 -6.80
CA VAL A 60 1.44 -1.58 -7.21
C VAL A 60 1.04 -0.39 -8.08
N ARG A 61 -0.13 -0.41 -8.74
CA ARG A 61 -0.65 0.71 -9.54
C ARG A 61 -0.92 1.97 -8.71
N ALA A 62 -1.05 1.82 -7.38
CA ALA A 62 -1.16 2.96 -6.47
C ALA A 62 0.01 3.96 -6.61
N TRP A 63 1.15 3.47 -7.05
CA TRP A 63 2.40 4.21 -7.07
C TRP A 63 2.77 4.76 -8.45
N ASP A 64 1.95 4.53 -9.49
CA ASP A 64 2.24 4.94 -10.87
C ASP A 64 2.59 6.43 -11.00
N GLY A 65 1.91 7.29 -10.25
CA GLY A 65 2.18 8.73 -10.25
C GLY A 65 3.34 9.17 -9.34
N VAL A 66 3.72 8.33 -8.37
CA VAL A 66 4.80 8.61 -7.40
C VAL A 66 6.17 8.21 -7.94
N VAL A 67 6.24 7.13 -8.71
CA VAL A 67 7.50 6.55 -9.22
C VAL A 67 8.29 7.52 -10.12
N PRO A 68 7.70 8.20 -11.12
CA PRO A 68 8.47 9.01 -12.07
C PRO A 68 9.28 10.14 -11.44
N PRO A 69 8.76 10.96 -10.49
CA PRO A 69 9.55 11.99 -9.82
C PRO A 69 10.74 11.43 -9.01
N LEU A 70 10.58 10.25 -8.40
CA LEU A 70 11.66 9.60 -7.65
C LEU A 70 12.76 9.08 -8.56
N VAL A 71 12.39 8.47 -9.69
CA VAL A 71 13.33 8.04 -10.73
C VAL A 71 14.10 9.22 -11.30
N SER A 72 13.41 10.33 -11.59
CA SER A 72 14.04 11.59 -12.03
C SER A 72 14.99 12.18 -10.98
N GLY A 73 14.73 11.89 -9.68
CA GLY A 73 15.60 12.23 -8.56
C GLY A 73 16.82 11.31 -8.40
N GLY A 74 16.99 10.32 -9.29
CA GLY A 74 18.13 9.37 -9.28
C GLY A 74 17.96 8.18 -8.34
N TYR A 75 16.77 7.93 -7.80
CA TYR A 75 16.50 6.82 -6.89
C TYR A 75 16.18 5.52 -7.65
N ARG A 76 16.51 4.39 -7.02
CA ARG A 76 16.02 3.07 -7.38
C ARG A 76 14.70 2.81 -6.67
N VAL A 77 13.62 2.67 -7.41
CA VAL A 77 12.26 2.54 -6.85
C VAL A 77 11.79 1.10 -7.01
N LEU A 78 11.40 0.49 -5.90
CA LEU A 78 10.97 -0.89 -5.78
C LEU A 78 9.53 -0.92 -5.26
N VAL A 79 8.63 -1.56 -5.99
CA VAL A 79 7.20 -1.59 -5.68
C VAL A 79 6.73 -3.04 -5.62
N PRO A 80 6.85 -3.72 -4.46
CA PRO A 80 6.39 -5.09 -4.31
C PRO A 80 4.87 -5.16 -4.17
N TYR A 81 4.28 -6.24 -4.69
CA TYR A 81 2.94 -6.67 -4.32
C TYR A 81 2.99 -7.28 -2.92
N VAL A 82 2.18 -6.77 -2.01
CA VAL A 82 2.09 -7.33 -0.64
C VAL A 82 1.49 -8.74 -0.67
N ARG A 83 1.71 -9.53 0.40
CA ARG A 83 1.21 -10.91 0.46
C ARG A 83 -0.28 -10.99 0.13
N GLY A 84 -0.65 -12.03 -0.63
CA GLY A 84 -2.03 -12.24 -1.08
C GLY A 84 -2.48 -11.34 -2.24
N HIS A 85 -1.61 -10.49 -2.82
CA HIS A 85 -1.97 -9.59 -3.92
C HIS A 85 -1.13 -9.83 -5.17
N GLY A 86 -1.72 -9.55 -6.33
CA GLY A 86 -1.04 -9.51 -7.62
C GLY A 86 -0.18 -10.75 -7.91
N ALA A 87 1.09 -10.54 -8.19
CA ALA A 87 2.03 -11.59 -8.56
C ALA A 87 2.72 -12.28 -7.35
N THR A 88 2.55 -11.78 -6.13
CA THR A 88 3.12 -12.41 -4.92
C THR A 88 2.41 -13.71 -4.59
N ARG A 89 3.15 -14.77 -4.24
CA ARG A 89 2.63 -16.10 -3.90
C ARG A 89 3.26 -16.61 -2.61
N ILE A 90 2.48 -17.30 -1.78
CA ILE A 90 3.01 -18.13 -0.69
C ILE A 90 3.64 -19.36 -1.34
N ARG A 91 4.91 -19.66 -1.01
CA ARG A 91 5.69 -20.69 -1.69
C ARG A 91 5.25 -22.11 -1.36
N ASP A 92 4.91 -22.35 -0.11
CA ASP A 92 4.35 -23.64 0.31
C ASP A 92 2.83 -23.62 0.14
N ALA A 93 2.32 -24.45 -0.77
CA ALA A 93 0.90 -24.57 -1.03
C ALA A 93 0.09 -25.01 0.21
N ASN A 94 0.72 -25.73 1.14
CA ASN A 94 0.11 -26.24 2.36
C ASN A 94 0.26 -25.29 3.57
N ALA A 95 1.08 -24.23 3.47
CA ALA A 95 1.25 -23.28 4.55
C ALA A 95 -0.06 -22.49 4.79
N PRO A 96 -0.40 -22.19 6.05
CA PRO A 96 -1.53 -21.31 6.34
C PRO A 96 -1.28 -19.90 5.79
N ARG A 97 -2.36 -19.25 5.33
CA ARG A 97 -2.31 -17.91 4.74
C ARG A 97 -2.32 -16.84 5.84
N MET A 98 -1.28 -16.86 6.68
CA MET A 98 -1.09 -15.90 7.76
C MET A 98 -0.79 -14.51 7.20
N ALA A 99 -1.45 -13.47 7.71
CA ALA A 99 -1.28 -12.08 7.29
C ALA A 99 -1.50 -11.10 8.45
N GLU A 100 -1.01 -11.45 9.64
CA GLU A 100 -0.89 -10.53 10.78
C GLU A 100 0.14 -9.45 10.48
N GLN A 101 0.08 -8.36 11.25
CA GLN A 101 0.95 -7.20 11.03
C GLN A 101 2.46 -7.56 11.12
N ALA A 102 2.84 -8.45 12.04
CA ALA A 102 4.23 -8.88 12.17
C ALA A 102 4.72 -9.62 10.92
N ALA A 103 3.88 -10.48 10.33
CA ALA A 103 4.20 -11.18 9.09
C ALA A 103 4.35 -10.22 7.90
N ILE A 104 3.47 -9.22 7.79
CA ILE A 104 3.54 -8.20 6.72
C ILE A 104 4.79 -7.32 6.92
N GLY A 105 5.14 -6.98 8.15
CA GLY A 105 6.38 -6.26 8.47
C GLY A 105 7.63 -7.07 8.13
N GLN A 106 7.63 -8.37 8.44
CA GLN A 106 8.74 -9.26 8.11
C GLN A 106 8.91 -9.45 6.60
N ASP A 107 7.83 -9.49 5.82
CA ASP A 107 7.92 -9.58 4.36
C ASP A 107 8.73 -8.43 3.75
N LEU A 108 8.61 -7.22 4.29
CA LEU A 108 9.42 -6.08 3.83
C LEU A 108 10.91 -6.30 4.10
N ILE A 109 11.25 -6.81 5.26
CA ILE A 109 12.65 -7.09 5.62
C ILE A 109 13.19 -8.24 4.77
N ASP A 110 12.45 -9.35 4.63
CA ASP A 110 12.81 -10.48 3.79
C ASP A 110 12.99 -10.07 2.31
N PHE A 111 12.14 -9.16 1.81
CA PHE A 111 12.28 -8.59 0.48
C PHE A 111 13.57 -7.78 0.33
N ALA A 112 13.86 -6.92 1.31
CA ALA A 112 15.08 -6.13 1.33
C ALA A 112 16.33 -7.03 1.40
N ASP A 113 16.30 -8.09 2.20
CA ASP A 113 17.40 -9.05 2.34
C ASP A 113 17.62 -9.85 1.06
N ALA A 114 16.55 -10.34 0.44
CA ALA A 114 16.63 -11.07 -0.82
C ALA A 114 17.21 -10.22 -1.97
N LEU A 115 16.96 -8.90 -1.95
CA LEU A 115 17.55 -7.93 -2.88
C LEU A 115 18.91 -7.37 -2.40
N GLN A 116 19.43 -7.84 -1.26
CA GLN A 116 20.68 -7.38 -0.64
C GLN A 116 20.72 -5.86 -0.35
N LEU A 117 19.56 -5.29 -0.02
CA LEU A 117 19.46 -3.88 0.34
C LEU A 117 19.94 -3.69 1.78
N GLN A 118 21.12 -3.14 1.97
CA GLN A 118 21.67 -2.86 3.29
C GLN A 118 20.84 -1.78 4.02
N ARG A 119 20.49 -0.72 3.30
CA ARG A 119 19.62 0.37 3.78
C ARG A 119 18.67 0.80 2.66
N PHE A 120 17.47 1.23 3.03
CA PHE A 120 16.44 1.72 2.10
C PHE A 120 15.59 2.81 2.77
N ALA A 121 14.90 3.61 1.96
CA ALA A 121 13.77 4.42 2.43
C ALA A 121 12.47 3.70 2.13
N VAL A 122 11.41 4.00 2.88
CA VAL A 122 10.13 3.35 2.71
C VAL A 122 8.98 4.34 2.71
N ALA A 123 7.98 4.09 1.87
CA ALA A 123 6.66 4.69 2.02
C ALA A 123 5.59 3.62 1.94
N GLY A 124 4.52 3.82 2.70
CA GLY A 124 3.39 2.91 2.67
C GLY A 124 2.09 3.57 3.07
N TYR A 125 0.97 2.96 2.70
CA TYR A 125 -0.35 3.30 3.21
C TYR A 125 -1.12 2.02 3.54
N ASP A 126 -2.10 2.10 4.42
CA ASP A 126 -2.89 0.96 4.93
C ASP A 126 -1.99 -0.19 5.43
N TRP A 127 -2.09 -1.43 4.90
CA TRP A 127 -1.19 -2.53 5.29
C TRP A 127 0.28 -2.21 5.00
N GLY A 128 0.55 -1.53 3.87
CA GLY A 128 1.90 -1.10 3.52
C GLY A 128 2.48 -0.09 4.50
N ASN A 129 1.64 0.81 5.03
CA ASN A 129 2.09 1.72 6.09
C ASN A 129 2.39 0.98 7.39
N ARG A 130 1.61 -0.06 7.70
CA ARG A 130 1.89 -0.89 8.88
C ARG A 130 3.22 -1.60 8.76
N ALA A 131 3.52 -2.19 7.59
CA ALA A 131 4.84 -2.77 7.33
C ALA A 131 5.96 -1.72 7.42
N ALA A 132 5.75 -0.52 6.88
CA ALA A 132 6.71 0.58 6.96
C ALA A 132 6.96 1.02 8.42
N CYS A 133 5.90 1.17 9.22
CA CYS A 133 6.01 1.48 10.65
C CYS A 133 6.78 0.40 11.41
N ILE A 134 6.47 -0.88 11.16
CA ILE A 134 7.14 -2.02 11.83
C ILE A 134 8.62 -2.06 11.46
N ALA A 135 8.96 -1.94 10.18
CA ALA A 135 10.35 -1.91 9.75
C ALA A 135 11.11 -0.72 10.35
N ALA A 136 10.51 0.47 10.34
CA ALA A 136 11.12 1.67 10.91
C ALA A 136 11.31 1.61 12.44
N ALA A 137 10.41 0.92 13.15
CA ALA A 137 10.48 0.78 14.61
C ALA A 137 11.40 -0.35 15.06
N LEU A 138 11.42 -1.49 14.35
CA LEU A 138 12.17 -2.68 14.77
C LEU A 138 13.53 -2.83 14.09
N HIS A 139 13.75 -2.15 12.95
CA HIS A 139 14.98 -2.19 12.14
C HIS A 139 15.44 -0.77 11.74
N PRO A 140 15.61 0.15 12.70
CA PRO A 140 15.94 1.56 12.40
C PRO A 140 17.30 1.72 11.70
N ASP A 141 18.22 0.79 11.86
CA ASP A 141 19.51 0.72 11.15
C ASP A 141 19.34 0.44 9.65
N ARG A 142 18.26 -0.26 9.27
CA ARG A 142 17.94 -0.61 7.88
C ARG A 142 17.12 0.48 7.17
N VAL A 143 16.32 1.23 7.92
CA VAL A 143 15.42 2.25 7.36
C VAL A 143 16.05 3.63 7.48
N ARG A 144 16.45 4.22 6.35
CA ARG A 144 17.05 5.55 6.30
C ARG A 144 16.06 6.67 6.61
N GLY A 145 14.80 6.48 6.20
CA GLY A 145 13.70 7.41 6.43
C GLY A 145 12.39 6.88 5.90
N ALA A 146 11.28 7.44 6.36
CA ALA A 146 9.96 6.92 6.07
C ALA A 146 8.92 8.00 5.71
N VAL A 147 8.01 7.70 4.79
CA VAL A 147 6.75 8.44 4.59
C VAL A 147 5.59 7.55 4.99
N LEU A 148 4.93 7.92 6.07
CA LEU A 148 3.91 7.13 6.75
C LEU A 148 2.52 7.71 6.43
N ILE A 149 1.82 7.10 5.47
CA ILE A 149 0.49 7.56 5.05
C ILE A 149 -0.57 6.90 5.95
N GLY A 150 -1.17 7.73 6.81
CA GLY A 150 -2.00 7.32 7.94
C GLY A 150 -1.27 7.43 9.29
N GLY A 151 -0.02 7.95 9.31
CA GLY A 151 0.77 8.13 10.52
C GLY A 151 1.22 6.81 11.15
N TYR A 152 1.21 6.74 12.46
CA TYR A 152 1.59 5.53 13.20
C TYR A 152 0.45 4.51 13.20
N THR A 153 0.66 3.33 12.61
CA THR A 153 -0.40 2.31 12.40
C THR A 153 -0.11 0.95 13.03
N ILE A 154 0.94 0.81 13.85
CA ILE A 154 1.16 -0.42 14.65
C ILE A 154 0.02 -0.53 15.67
N GLN A 155 -0.55 -1.72 15.79
CA GLN A 155 -1.68 -2.00 16.68
C GLN A 155 -1.26 -2.94 17.81
N ASP A 156 -1.88 -2.76 18.97
CA ASP A 156 -1.93 -3.80 19.99
C ASP A 156 -3.00 -4.83 19.58
N THR A 157 -2.55 -6.00 19.12
CA THR A 157 -3.39 -7.13 18.71
C THR A 157 -3.53 -8.16 19.82
N LEU A 158 -2.98 -7.90 21.00
CA LEU A 158 -3.00 -8.81 22.16
C LEU A 158 -3.91 -8.31 23.26
N GLY A 159 -4.13 -6.99 23.31
CA GLY A 159 -4.99 -6.35 24.30
C GLY A 159 -6.47 -6.63 24.06
N ALA A 160 -7.28 -6.43 25.10
CA ALA A 160 -8.73 -6.52 24.98
C ALA A 160 -9.25 -5.47 23.98
N PRO A 161 -10.12 -5.86 23.04
CA PRO A 161 -10.70 -4.93 22.09
C PRO A 161 -11.51 -3.86 22.84
N GLN A 162 -11.28 -2.60 22.45
CA GLN A 162 -12.02 -1.46 22.98
C GLN A 162 -13.05 -1.00 21.94
N PRO A 163 -14.31 -0.78 22.32
CA PRO A 163 -15.31 -0.27 21.41
C PRO A 163 -14.95 1.15 20.96
N LEU A 164 -15.18 1.43 19.69
CA LEU A 164 -15.02 2.75 19.11
C LEU A 164 -16.35 3.53 19.12
N ALA A 165 -16.31 4.83 18.83
CA ALA A 165 -17.52 5.59 18.60
C ALA A 165 -18.35 4.97 17.44
N PRO A 166 -19.71 4.99 17.50
CA PRO A 166 -20.57 4.29 16.53
C PRO A 166 -20.28 4.64 15.06
N GLU A 167 -19.92 5.91 14.78
CA GLU A 167 -19.57 6.36 13.43
C GLU A 167 -18.29 5.67 12.93
N ARG A 168 -17.34 5.41 13.83
CA ARG A 168 -16.09 4.71 13.53
C ARG A 168 -16.34 3.21 13.33
N GLU A 169 -17.17 2.59 14.17
CA GLU A 169 -17.59 1.19 13.98
C GLU A 169 -18.30 1.02 12.63
N ARG A 170 -19.16 1.95 12.25
CA ARG A 170 -19.82 1.96 10.95
C ARG A 170 -18.79 2.05 9.79
N ALA A 171 -17.77 2.88 9.89
CA ALA A 171 -16.73 3.01 8.87
C ALA A 171 -15.91 1.72 8.74
N LEU A 172 -15.76 0.96 9.83
CA LEU A 172 -15.01 -0.28 9.91
C LEU A 172 -15.88 -1.54 9.73
N TRP A 173 -17.13 -1.41 9.26
CA TRP A 173 -18.11 -2.50 9.13
C TRP A 173 -17.54 -3.75 8.45
N TYR A 174 -16.67 -3.57 7.46
CA TYR A 174 -16.06 -4.65 6.69
C TYR A 174 -15.15 -5.54 7.56
N GLN A 175 -14.52 -5.00 8.60
CA GLN A 175 -13.71 -5.79 9.53
C GLN A 175 -14.58 -6.79 10.29
N TRP A 176 -15.75 -6.36 10.77
CA TRP A 176 -16.72 -7.23 11.42
C TRP A 176 -17.32 -8.23 10.44
N TYR A 177 -17.61 -7.81 9.22
CA TYR A 177 -18.06 -8.69 8.16
C TYR A 177 -17.04 -9.80 7.89
N PHE A 178 -15.76 -9.50 7.76
CA PHE A 178 -14.69 -10.47 7.51
C PHE A 178 -14.41 -11.39 8.71
N ASN A 179 -14.81 -11.04 9.92
CA ASN A 179 -14.76 -11.93 11.07
C ASN A 179 -15.80 -13.06 11.01
N THR A 180 -16.82 -12.95 10.14
CA THR A 180 -17.83 -13.98 9.94
C THR A 180 -17.50 -14.90 8.77
N GLU A 181 -18.05 -16.11 8.76
CA GLU A 181 -17.96 -17.00 7.59
C GLU A 181 -18.71 -16.43 6.39
N ARG A 182 -19.83 -15.75 6.63
CA ARG A 182 -20.56 -15.03 5.57
C ARG A 182 -19.66 -13.99 4.89
N GLY A 183 -18.81 -13.28 5.64
CA GLY A 183 -17.87 -12.30 5.10
C GLY A 183 -16.77 -12.96 4.27
N ARG A 184 -16.25 -14.11 4.69
CA ARG A 184 -15.28 -14.89 3.90
C ARG A 184 -15.87 -15.33 2.57
N LEU A 185 -17.06 -15.93 2.58
CA LEU A 185 -17.76 -16.36 1.39
C LEU A 185 -18.14 -15.16 0.50
N GLY A 186 -18.56 -14.04 1.11
CA GLY A 186 -18.91 -12.82 0.40
C GLY A 186 -17.70 -12.21 -0.33
N LEU A 187 -16.53 -12.15 0.33
CA LEU A 187 -15.29 -11.71 -0.32
C LEU A 187 -14.90 -12.67 -1.46
N ALA A 188 -14.98 -13.98 -1.25
CA ALA A 188 -14.64 -14.97 -2.26
C ALA A 188 -15.52 -14.86 -3.50
N ALA A 189 -16.82 -14.65 -3.33
CA ALA A 189 -17.78 -14.55 -4.42
C ALA A 189 -17.77 -13.19 -5.14
N ASN A 190 -17.44 -12.10 -4.42
CA ASN A 190 -17.62 -10.72 -4.88
C ASN A 190 -16.35 -9.89 -4.74
N ARG A 191 -15.15 -10.45 -5.00
CA ARG A 191 -13.86 -9.75 -4.79
C ARG A 191 -13.84 -8.36 -5.39
N ARG A 192 -14.09 -8.25 -6.69
CA ARG A 192 -14.00 -6.97 -7.41
C ARG A 192 -15.10 -5.99 -7.00
N PRO A 193 -16.41 -6.36 -6.98
CA PRO A 193 -17.43 -5.43 -6.50
C PRO A 193 -17.22 -4.95 -5.07
N LEU A 194 -16.80 -5.84 -4.16
CA LEU A 194 -16.54 -5.48 -2.77
C LEU A 194 -15.34 -4.53 -2.64
N CYS A 195 -14.22 -4.82 -3.33
CA CYS A 195 -13.05 -3.95 -3.32
C CYS A 195 -13.37 -2.58 -3.92
N ARG A 196 -14.19 -2.53 -5.01
CA ARG A 196 -14.65 -1.27 -5.58
C ARG A 196 -15.48 -0.45 -4.60
N LEU A 197 -16.44 -1.10 -3.93
CA LEU A 197 -17.25 -0.45 -2.89
C LEU A 197 -16.37 0.16 -1.79
N LEU A 198 -15.33 -0.57 -1.37
CA LEU A 198 -14.38 -0.05 -0.36
C LEU A 198 -13.62 1.17 -0.89
N TRP A 199 -13.20 1.19 -2.15
CA TRP A 199 -12.57 2.37 -2.76
C TRP A 199 -13.51 3.58 -2.71
N GLU A 200 -14.76 3.41 -3.08
CA GLU A 200 -15.78 4.48 -3.09
C GLU A 200 -16.06 5.00 -1.67
N LEU A 201 -16.13 4.11 -0.68
CA LEU A 201 -16.38 4.47 0.71
C LEU A 201 -15.17 5.12 1.40
N TRP A 202 -13.94 4.65 1.07
CA TRP A 202 -12.74 5.11 1.74
C TRP A 202 -12.16 6.39 1.15
N SER A 203 -12.47 6.67 -0.10
CA SER A 203 -12.13 7.93 -0.77
C SER A 203 -13.37 8.56 -1.40
N PRO A 204 -14.30 9.07 -0.61
CA PRO A 204 -15.62 9.48 -1.09
C PRO A 204 -15.59 10.69 -2.02
N THR A 205 -14.51 11.47 -1.99
CA THR A 205 -14.31 12.63 -2.88
C THR A 205 -13.56 12.28 -4.17
N TRP A 206 -12.93 11.10 -4.24
CA TRP A 206 -12.18 10.65 -5.41
C TRP A 206 -13.08 10.13 -6.51
N ARG A 207 -12.97 10.69 -7.71
CA ARG A 207 -13.73 10.28 -8.89
C ARG A 207 -12.84 9.45 -9.82
N PHE A 208 -12.52 8.22 -9.40
CA PHE A 208 -11.78 7.29 -10.25
C PHE A 208 -12.64 6.71 -11.36
N THR A 209 -12.01 6.35 -12.48
CA THR A 209 -12.66 5.71 -13.63
C THR A 209 -12.70 4.19 -13.50
N ASP A 210 -13.57 3.54 -14.29
CA ASP A 210 -13.57 2.07 -14.40
C ASP A 210 -12.22 1.55 -14.88
N GLU A 211 -11.54 2.27 -15.79
CA GLU A 211 -10.20 1.91 -16.25
C GLU A 211 -9.20 1.89 -15.09
N THR A 212 -9.21 2.92 -14.24
CA THR A 212 -8.34 2.99 -13.05
C THR A 212 -8.53 1.79 -12.15
N PHE A 213 -9.76 1.43 -11.83
CA PHE A 213 -10.07 0.27 -11.01
C PHE A 213 -9.70 -1.05 -11.71
N ASN A 214 -10.04 -1.19 -12.98
CA ASN A 214 -9.81 -2.42 -13.75
C ASN A 214 -8.32 -2.72 -13.98
N ARG A 215 -7.43 -1.73 -13.90
CA ARG A 215 -5.97 -1.96 -13.92
C ARG A 215 -5.47 -2.64 -12.65
N THR A 216 -6.13 -2.43 -11.52
CA THR A 216 -5.79 -3.02 -10.21
C THR A 216 -6.55 -4.33 -9.94
N ALA A 217 -7.80 -4.43 -10.40
CA ALA A 217 -8.69 -5.55 -10.09
C ALA A 217 -8.11 -6.96 -10.33
N PRO A 218 -7.24 -7.23 -11.35
CA PRO A 218 -6.58 -8.52 -11.50
C PRO A 218 -5.72 -8.94 -10.30
N SER A 219 -5.23 -8.00 -9.50
CA SER A 219 -4.46 -8.31 -8.28
C SER A 219 -5.28 -9.02 -7.21
N PHE A 220 -6.60 -8.84 -7.22
CA PHE A 220 -7.52 -9.51 -6.29
C PHE A 220 -7.85 -10.95 -6.72
N ASP A 221 -7.48 -11.35 -7.95
CA ASP A 221 -7.62 -12.73 -8.44
C ASP A 221 -6.49 -13.65 -7.94
N ASN A 222 -5.54 -13.11 -7.17
CA ASN A 222 -4.51 -13.90 -6.50
C ASN A 222 -5.15 -15.03 -5.67
N PRO A 223 -4.69 -16.30 -5.78
CA PRO A 223 -5.28 -17.43 -5.07
C PRO A 223 -5.22 -17.31 -3.55
N ASP A 224 -4.21 -16.60 -3.02
CA ASP A 224 -4.02 -16.40 -1.59
C ASP A 224 -4.80 -15.17 -1.06
N PHE A 225 -5.44 -14.37 -1.94
CA PHE A 225 -6.04 -13.07 -1.58
C PHE A 225 -7.09 -13.19 -0.48
N VAL A 226 -8.10 -14.05 -0.68
CA VAL A 226 -9.21 -14.16 0.27
C VAL A 226 -8.71 -14.57 1.64
N ASP A 227 -7.92 -15.63 1.71
CA ASP A 227 -7.50 -16.18 3.00
C ASP A 227 -6.52 -15.26 3.73
N CYS A 228 -5.62 -14.57 3.01
CA CYS A 228 -4.75 -13.54 3.61
C CYS A 228 -5.57 -12.36 4.16
N VAL A 229 -6.55 -11.86 3.39
CA VAL A 229 -7.41 -10.75 3.84
C VAL A 229 -8.22 -11.14 5.07
N ILE A 230 -8.87 -12.29 5.02
CA ILE A 230 -9.69 -12.79 6.14
C ILE A 230 -8.83 -13.02 7.38
N HIS A 231 -7.66 -13.64 7.23
CA HIS A 231 -6.74 -13.85 8.35
C HIS A 231 -6.32 -12.51 8.98
N SER A 232 -5.89 -11.55 8.17
CA SER A 232 -5.43 -10.24 8.67
C SER A 232 -6.47 -9.55 9.55
N TYR A 233 -7.75 -9.53 9.12
CA TYR A 233 -8.81 -8.87 9.88
C TYR A 233 -9.30 -9.71 11.07
N ARG A 234 -9.33 -11.05 10.95
CA ARG A 234 -9.66 -11.91 12.09
C ARG A 234 -8.59 -11.86 13.17
N HIS A 235 -7.31 -11.89 12.80
CA HIS A 235 -6.21 -11.77 13.77
C HIS A 235 -6.28 -10.45 14.54
N ARG A 236 -6.50 -9.35 13.84
CA ARG A 236 -6.61 -8.00 14.43
C ARG A 236 -7.72 -7.90 15.48
N ASN A 237 -8.80 -8.63 15.29
CA ASN A 237 -9.97 -8.63 16.18
C ASN A 237 -10.05 -9.87 17.07
N LEU A 238 -8.93 -10.55 17.32
CA LEU A 238 -8.81 -11.75 18.15
C LEU A 238 -9.63 -12.96 17.66
N GLY A 239 -10.11 -12.93 16.42
CA GLY A 239 -10.87 -14.03 15.79
C GLY A 239 -10.01 -15.13 15.16
N ALA A 240 -8.70 -14.93 15.06
CA ALA A 240 -7.76 -15.92 14.55
C ALA A 240 -6.43 -15.86 15.32
N LYS A 241 -5.73 -16.99 15.38
CA LYS A 241 -4.37 -17.06 15.93
C LYS A 241 -3.37 -16.57 14.87
N GLY A 242 -2.33 -15.85 15.30
CA GLY A 242 -1.19 -15.51 14.48
C GLY A 242 -0.21 -16.67 14.31
N ASP A 243 0.78 -16.47 13.46
CA ASP A 243 1.90 -17.40 13.28
C ASP A 243 2.74 -17.49 14.57
N PRO A 244 2.97 -18.69 15.11
CA PRO A 244 3.76 -18.87 16.32
C PRO A 244 5.16 -18.26 16.25
N ARG A 245 5.73 -18.12 15.04
CA ARG A 245 7.04 -17.49 14.83
C ARG A 245 7.06 -16.00 15.19
N PHE A 246 5.91 -15.34 15.18
CA PHE A 246 5.80 -13.90 15.41
C PHE A 246 5.23 -13.53 16.79
N VAL A 247 5.00 -14.47 17.69
CA VAL A 247 4.44 -14.20 19.04
C VAL A 247 5.25 -13.15 19.79
N ASP A 248 6.58 -13.23 19.77
CA ASP A 248 7.43 -12.25 20.47
C ASP A 248 7.50 -10.90 19.72
N VAL A 249 7.39 -10.93 18.40
CA VAL A 249 7.28 -9.70 17.61
C VAL A 249 5.97 -8.97 17.91
N GLU A 250 4.84 -9.69 17.92
CA GLU A 250 3.52 -9.09 18.27
C GLU A 250 3.53 -8.53 19.70
N ARG A 251 4.19 -9.19 20.67
CA ARG A 251 4.37 -8.63 22.03
C ARG A 251 5.15 -7.32 22.03
N ARG A 252 6.21 -7.24 21.23
CA ARG A 252 6.97 -5.98 21.06
C ARG A 252 6.13 -4.90 20.42
N LEU A 253 5.33 -5.24 19.40
CA LEU A 253 4.45 -4.31 18.70
C LEU A 253 3.33 -3.78 19.61
N ALA A 254 2.76 -4.62 20.46
CA ALA A 254 1.75 -4.24 21.46
C ALA A 254 2.26 -3.17 22.45
N MET A 255 3.57 -3.11 22.70
CA MET A 255 4.20 -2.07 23.52
C MET A 255 4.34 -0.72 22.81
N ARG A 256 3.84 -0.59 21.58
CA ARG A 256 3.91 0.63 20.75
C ARG A 256 5.34 1.18 20.60
N PRO A 257 6.25 0.40 19.99
CA PRO A 257 7.65 0.80 19.85
C PRO A 257 7.75 2.12 19.07
N LYS A 258 8.73 2.94 19.46
CA LYS A 258 8.99 4.25 18.84
C LYS A 258 9.57 4.07 17.44
N ILE A 259 9.26 5.01 16.57
CA ILE A 259 9.91 5.20 15.27
C ILE A 259 10.87 6.39 15.43
N GLU A 260 12.16 6.07 15.45
CA GLU A 260 13.24 7.02 15.65
C GLU A 260 13.93 7.46 14.35
N VAL A 261 13.50 6.88 13.22
CA VAL A 261 14.01 7.29 11.92
C VAL A 261 13.32 8.57 11.44
N PRO A 262 14.02 9.43 10.69
CA PRO A 262 13.41 10.62 10.09
C PRO A 262 12.17 10.26 9.28
N SER A 263 11.04 10.88 9.60
CA SER A 263 9.77 10.51 8.98
C SER A 263 8.87 11.71 8.70
N ILE A 264 8.00 11.56 7.69
CA ILE A 264 6.88 12.46 7.42
C ILE A 264 5.58 11.65 7.52
N ALA A 265 4.66 12.12 8.37
CA ALA A 265 3.31 11.56 8.47
C ALA A 265 2.37 12.32 7.51
N LEU A 266 1.70 11.59 6.61
CA LEU A 266 0.69 12.12 5.69
C LEU A 266 -0.69 11.56 6.02
N TYR A 267 -1.72 12.39 5.85
CA TYR A 267 -3.11 12.00 6.04
C TYR A 267 -3.97 12.55 4.91
N GLY A 268 -4.90 11.77 4.37
CA GLY A 268 -5.95 12.29 3.51
C GLY A 268 -6.97 13.08 4.34
N ALA A 269 -7.34 14.26 3.91
CA ALA A 269 -8.34 15.09 4.62
C ALA A 269 -9.73 14.44 4.62
N ASP A 270 -10.02 13.68 3.56
CA ASP A 270 -11.33 13.08 3.27
C ASP A 270 -11.31 11.55 3.45
N ASP A 271 -10.39 11.00 4.29
CA ASP A 271 -10.27 9.56 4.50
C ASP A 271 -11.51 8.99 5.18
N GLY A 272 -12.32 8.25 4.42
CA GLY A 272 -13.58 7.67 4.88
C GLY A 272 -13.42 6.49 5.85
N VAL A 273 -12.25 5.84 5.87
CA VAL A 273 -11.96 4.71 6.79
C VAL A 273 -11.03 5.12 7.92
N GLY A 274 -10.03 5.95 7.66
CA GLY A 274 -9.19 6.55 8.69
C GLY A 274 -9.91 7.61 9.52
N GLY A 275 -10.90 8.25 8.92
CA GLY A 275 -11.64 9.39 9.47
C GLY A 275 -10.82 10.67 9.38
N THR A 276 -11.40 11.77 9.82
CA THR A 276 -10.71 13.05 9.91
C THR A 276 -9.45 12.88 10.74
N PRO A 277 -8.27 13.20 10.21
CA PRO A 277 -7.04 13.05 10.97
C PRO A 277 -7.14 13.86 12.25
N PRO A 278 -6.84 13.29 13.42
CA PRO A 278 -6.83 14.04 14.66
C PRO A 278 -5.85 15.22 14.53
N ALA A 279 -6.10 16.27 15.27
CA ALA A 279 -5.09 17.31 15.45
C ALA A 279 -3.77 16.66 15.89
N ASP A 280 -2.65 17.31 15.61
CA ASP A 280 -1.33 16.79 16.01
C ASP A 280 -1.33 16.46 17.52
N SER A 281 -1.32 15.18 17.84
CA SER A 281 -1.53 14.69 19.20
C SER A 281 -0.19 14.42 19.91
N PRO A 282 -0.13 14.66 21.25
CA PRO A 282 1.03 14.25 22.04
C PRO A 282 1.37 12.76 21.86
N SER A 283 0.35 11.89 21.83
CA SER A 283 0.54 10.42 21.68
C SER A 283 1.17 10.01 20.35
N GLU A 284 0.96 10.76 19.27
CA GLU A 284 1.65 10.51 18.01
C GLU A 284 3.12 10.99 18.06
N ARG A 285 3.36 12.13 18.73
CA ARG A 285 4.74 12.63 18.89
C ARG A 285 5.60 11.74 19.78
N GLU A 286 4.98 11.08 20.75
CA GLU A 286 5.66 10.12 21.63
C GLU A 286 6.21 8.91 20.88
N VAL A 287 5.53 8.49 19.81
CA VAL A 287 5.92 7.33 19.00
C VAL A 287 6.67 7.69 17.72
N LEU A 288 6.47 8.88 17.15
CA LEU A 288 7.21 9.40 15.99
C LEU A 288 8.23 10.45 16.44
N THR A 289 9.29 10.02 17.12
CA THR A 289 10.21 10.91 17.86
C THR A 289 11.10 11.76 16.94
N SER A 290 11.39 11.29 15.72
CA SER A 290 12.15 12.02 14.69
C SER A 290 11.29 12.47 13.53
N ARG A 291 10.03 12.81 13.80
CA ARG A 291 9.11 13.28 12.78
C ARG A 291 9.50 14.66 12.24
N ILE A 292 9.85 14.72 10.95
CA ILE A 292 10.19 15.97 10.23
C ILE A 292 8.95 16.84 10.05
N ALA A 293 7.85 16.23 9.61
CA ALA A 293 6.60 16.93 9.36
C ALA A 293 5.38 16.01 9.55
N ARG A 294 4.23 16.66 9.78
CA ARG A 294 2.90 16.08 9.71
C ARG A 294 2.07 16.92 8.75
N ARG A 295 1.44 16.27 7.78
CA ARG A 295 0.65 16.98 6.74
C ARG A 295 -0.71 16.32 6.55
N VAL A 296 -1.72 17.15 6.39
CA VAL A 296 -3.04 16.75 5.93
C VAL A 296 -3.17 17.18 4.48
N VAL A 297 -3.43 16.23 3.60
CA VAL A 297 -3.50 16.42 2.15
C VAL A 297 -4.94 16.71 1.77
N ALA A 298 -5.24 17.96 1.43
CA ALA A 298 -6.57 18.39 1.03
C ALA A 298 -7.02 17.71 -0.28
N GLY A 299 -8.31 17.31 -0.32
CA GLY A 299 -8.89 16.66 -1.49
C GLY A 299 -8.29 15.27 -1.78
N ALA A 300 -7.85 14.58 -0.74
CA ALA A 300 -7.45 13.18 -0.78
C ALA A 300 -8.17 12.41 0.31
N GLY A 301 -8.66 11.22 -0.03
CA GLY A 301 -9.20 10.24 0.90
C GLY A 301 -8.13 9.27 1.37
N HIS A 302 -8.48 7.99 1.39
CA HIS A 302 -7.60 6.92 1.86
C HIS A 302 -6.43 6.61 0.91
N PHE A 303 -6.68 6.69 -0.39
CA PHE A 303 -5.71 6.31 -1.43
C PHE A 303 -4.84 7.50 -1.84
N VAL A 304 -4.21 8.18 -0.86
CA VAL A 304 -3.39 9.38 -1.08
C VAL A 304 -2.37 9.23 -2.21
N PRO A 305 -1.67 8.07 -2.40
CA PRO A 305 -0.72 7.92 -3.49
C PRO A 305 -1.36 7.97 -4.89
N ARG A 306 -2.65 7.59 -5.00
CA ARG A 306 -3.42 7.66 -6.23
C ARG A 306 -4.02 9.03 -6.47
N GLU A 307 -4.51 9.65 -5.40
CA GLU A 307 -5.27 10.90 -5.44
C GLU A 307 -4.37 12.13 -5.53
N LYS A 308 -3.24 12.08 -4.85
CA LYS A 308 -2.25 13.17 -4.73
C LYS A 308 -0.81 12.65 -4.76
N PRO A 309 -0.39 12.00 -5.86
CA PRO A 309 0.93 11.39 -5.97
C PRO A 309 2.07 12.40 -5.77
N GLU A 310 1.87 13.65 -6.18
CA GLU A 310 2.83 14.73 -6.02
C GLU A 310 3.13 15.05 -4.55
N ALA A 311 2.14 15.00 -3.68
CA ALA A 311 2.32 15.22 -2.24
C ALA A 311 3.20 14.12 -1.62
N VAL A 312 2.99 12.87 -2.04
CA VAL A 312 3.77 11.73 -1.56
C VAL A 312 5.20 11.76 -2.09
N ALA A 313 5.38 12.01 -3.39
CA ALA A 313 6.70 12.12 -4.01
C ALA A 313 7.52 13.25 -3.39
N SER A 314 6.89 14.43 -3.17
CA SER A 314 7.53 15.57 -2.50
C SER A 314 7.98 15.23 -1.08
N ALA A 315 7.13 14.55 -0.30
CA ALA A 315 7.47 14.12 1.06
C ALA A 315 8.65 13.13 1.07
N LEU A 316 8.67 12.15 0.15
CA LEU A 316 9.80 11.22 0.02
C LEU A 316 11.10 11.95 -0.33
N LEU A 317 11.07 12.86 -1.32
CA LEU A 317 12.24 13.64 -1.71
C LEU A 317 12.75 14.53 -0.56
N GLU A 318 11.86 15.06 0.27
CA GLU A 318 12.21 15.83 1.47
C GLU A 318 12.89 14.97 2.53
N VAL A 319 12.30 13.80 2.87
CA VAL A 319 12.93 12.83 3.78
C VAL A 319 14.32 12.45 3.28
N MET A 320 14.47 12.19 1.98
CA MET A 320 15.75 11.81 1.40
C MET A 320 16.79 12.94 1.47
N ARG A 321 16.37 14.21 1.36
CA ARG A 321 17.27 15.35 1.56
C ARG A 321 17.68 15.53 3.01
N ALA A 322 16.75 15.37 3.93
CA ALA A 322 17.00 15.51 5.36
C ALA A 322 17.91 14.41 5.95
N THR A 323 18.10 13.31 5.22
CA THR A 323 18.86 12.13 5.66
C THR A 323 20.16 11.88 4.87
N ARG A 324 20.61 12.84 4.08
CA ARG A 324 21.88 12.78 3.33
C ARG A 324 23.11 12.72 4.20
#